data_a06c2430dd7374e601aaf1bd59369b09
#
_entry.id   a06c2430dd7374e601aaf1bd59369b09
#
_cell.length_a   1.000
_cell.length_b   1.000
_cell.length_c   1.000
_cell.angle_alpha   90.00
_cell.angle_beta   90.00
_cell.angle_gamma   90.00
#
_symmetry.space_group_name_H-M   'P 1'
#
loop_
_entity.id
_entity.type
_entity.pdbx_description
1 polymer ?
#
loop_
_entity_poly.entity_id
_entity_poly.type
_entity_poly.pdbx_seq_one_letter_code
_entity_poly.pdbx_strand_id
1 'polypeptide(L)'
;KSNNNRITKDDMFSLAEFVFICMEEIDELGASELNQIKAMTTQKVVNERMAYAHYKEHRAHIASLCGTTNNVQFLTDLTGNRRWLPFEISSIDNPYTHPVDYEGVYSQAYALWKGGMRYWFEDEEIKLVNLHNRNFEVPSMERELIQAYYRCPLPGEEGTFVSVSYTHLRAHETSA
;
A
#
# COMPACT_ATOMS: atom_id res chain seq x y z
N LYS A 1 15.33 4.31 15.16
CA LYS A 1 15.46 3.11 14.29
C LYS A 1 15.09 1.89 15.11
N SER A 2 13.91 1.34 14.92
CA SER A 2 13.56 0.02 15.43
C SER A 2 14.25 -1.01 14.53
N ASN A 3 15.21 -1.72 15.06
CA ASN A 3 15.94 -2.79 14.36
C ASN A 3 15.15 -4.12 14.33
N ASN A 4 13.87 -4.06 14.59
CA ASN A 4 12.95 -5.19 14.52
C ASN A 4 11.92 -4.91 13.44
N ASN A 5 11.85 -5.75 12.42
CA ASN A 5 10.84 -5.73 11.34
C ASN A 5 9.40 -5.95 11.87
N ARG A 6 9.10 -5.58 13.09
CA ARG A 6 7.79 -5.80 13.73
C ARG A 6 7.22 -4.50 14.24
N ILE A 7 6.05 -4.15 13.76
CA ILE A 7 5.29 -2.99 14.23
C ILE A 7 4.97 -3.19 15.72
N THR A 8 5.40 -2.25 16.54
CA THR A 8 5.24 -2.26 17.99
C THR A 8 4.10 -1.34 18.43
N LYS A 9 3.78 -1.36 19.73
CA LYS A 9 2.80 -0.41 20.29
C LYS A 9 3.29 1.03 20.23
N ASP A 10 4.60 1.25 20.32
CA ASP A 10 5.19 2.58 20.25
C ASP A 10 5.04 3.15 18.82
N ASP A 11 5.12 2.31 17.80
CA ASP A 11 4.83 2.71 16.42
C ASP A 11 3.36 3.14 16.25
N MET A 12 2.44 2.53 17.01
CA MET A 12 1.03 2.96 17.00
C MET A 12 0.83 4.35 17.61
N PHE A 13 1.58 4.72 18.66
CA PHE A 13 1.53 6.08 19.20
C PHE A 13 2.08 7.11 18.20
N SER A 14 3.08 6.73 17.44
CA SER A 14 3.66 7.58 16.40
C SER A 14 2.62 8.06 15.38
N LEU A 15 1.55 7.27 15.13
CA LEU A 15 0.43 7.67 14.26
C LEU A 15 -0.33 8.90 14.78
N ALA A 16 -0.31 9.16 16.08
CA ALA A 16 -0.97 10.30 16.71
C ALA A 16 -0.01 11.45 17.06
N GLU A 17 1.29 11.25 16.86
CA GLU A 17 2.32 12.21 17.25
C GLU A 17 3.00 12.87 16.05
N PHE A 18 3.15 12.13 14.93
CA PHE A 18 3.83 12.63 13.74
C PHE A 18 2.86 12.84 12.59
N VAL A 19 3.14 13.85 11.76
CA VAL A 19 2.38 14.11 10.52
C VAL A 19 2.80 13.16 9.40
N PHE A 20 4.11 12.83 9.34
CA PHE A 20 4.66 11.87 8.38
C PHE A 20 5.51 10.81 9.10
N ILE A 21 5.31 9.56 8.71
CA ILE A 21 6.11 8.43 9.15
C ILE A 21 6.70 7.78 7.89
N CYS A 22 8.03 7.81 7.80
CA CYS A 22 8.74 7.18 6.70
C CYS A 22 9.25 5.80 7.12
N MET A 23 8.93 4.80 6.34
CA MET A 23 9.39 3.42 6.47
C MET A 23 10.40 3.14 5.37
N GLU A 24 11.59 2.70 5.76
CA GLU A 24 12.63 2.30 4.82
C GLU A 24 12.46 0.82 4.45
N GLU A 25 12.76 0.45 3.20
CA GLU A 25 12.84 -0.94 2.74
C GLU A 25 11.58 -1.77 3.03
N ILE A 26 10.42 -1.24 2.59
CA ILE A 26 9.12 -1.91 2.83
C ILE A 26 8.99 -3.27 2.13
N ASP A 27 9.85 -3.57 1.16
CA ASP A 27 9.93 -4.87 0.48
C ASP A 27 10.53 -5.98 1.35
N GLU A 28 11.24 -5.63 2.42
CA GLU A 28 11.69 -6.60 3.43
C GLU A 28 10.59 -7.02 4.41
N LEU A 29 9.46 -6.31 4.41
CA LEU A 29 8.32 -6.61 5.29
C LEU A 29 7.57 -7.85 4.79
N GLY A 30 7.29 -8.76 5.71
CA GLY A 30 6.46 -9.92 5.42
C GLY A 30 4.98 -9.56 5.21
N ALA A 31 4.21 -10.51 4.70
CA ALA A 31 2.77 -10.32 4.47
C ALA A 31 2.00 -9.92 5.74
N SER A 32 2.44 -10.37 6.91
CA SER A 32 1.84 -10.02 8.20
C SER A 32 2.01 -8.54 8.52
N GLU A 33 3.22 -8.00 8.34
CA GLU A 33 3.56 -6.60 8.60
C GLU A 33 2.83 -5.68 7.60
N LEU A 34 2.80 -6.05 6.32
CA LEU A 34 2.05 -5.31 5.31
C LEU A 34 0.56 -5.25 5.63
N ASN A 35 -0.03 -6.32 6.17
CA ASN A 35 -1.42 -6.32 6.61
C ASN A 35 -1.63 -5.43 7.85
N GLN A 36 -0.66 -5.36 8.76
CA GLN A 36 -0.70 -4.43 9.89
C GLN A 36 -0.65 -2.98 9.42
N ILE A 37 0.23 -2.64 8.47
CA ILE A 37 0.28 -1.29 7.85
C ILE A 37 -1.08 -0.94 7.24
N LYS A 38 -1.70 -1.84 6.48
CA LYS A 38 -3.04 -1.63 5.91
C LYS A 38 -4.11 -1.38 6.98
N ALA A 39 -4.04 -2.09 8.10
CA ALA A 39 -4.93 -1.86 9.23
C ALA A 39 -4.68 -0.48 9.87
N MET A 40 -3.41 -0.11 10.04
CA MET A 40 -3.01 1.19 10.59
C MET A 40 -3.52 2.36 9.72
N THR A 41 -3.40 2.28 8.39
CA THR A 41 -3.85 3.35 7.48
C THR A 41 -5.36 3.59 7.52
N THR A 42 -6.16 2.61 7.94
CA THR A 42 -7.62 2.73 8.04
C THR A 42 -8.12 3.11 9.43
N GLN A 43 -7.26 3.05 10.42
CA GLN A 43 -7.61 3.35 11.80
C GLN A 43 -7.73 4.87 12.01
N LYS A 44 -8.90 5.34 12.41
CA LYS A 44 -9.14 6.79 12.65
C LYS A 44 -8.68 7.27 14.01
N VAL A 45 -8.59 6.37 14.99
CA VAL A 45 -8.28 6.68 16.38
C VAL A 45 -7.30 5.63 16.90
N VAL A 46 -6.22 6.09 17.50
CA VAL A 46 -5.25 5.25 18.20
C VAL A 46 -5.76 5.03 19.64
N ASN A 47 -6.02 3.78 20.00
CA ASN A 47 -6.54 3.38 21.31
C ASN A 47 -5.51 2.51 22.03
N GLU A 48 -4.43 3.12 22.48
CA GLU A 48 -3.36 2.41 23.14
C GLU A 48 -3.11 2.93 24.56
N ARG A 49 -2.49 2.10 25.38
CA ARG A 49 -2.08 2.44 26.73
C ARG A 49 -0.57 2.72 26.75
N MET A 50 -0.19 3.93 27.13
CA MET A 50 1.22 4.27 27.34
C MET A 50 1.83 3.39 28.41
N ALA A 51 3.15 3.23 28.36
CA ALA A 51 3.89 2.54 29.40
C ALA A 51 3.61 3.19 30.75
N TYR A 52 3.28 2.38 31.75
CA TYR A 52 2.92 2.82 33.11
C TYR A 52 1.61 3.61 33.27
N ALA A 53 0.85 3.87 32.22
CA ALA A 53 -0.46 4.48 32.34
C ALA A 53 -1.51 3.48 32.84
N HIS A 54 -2.49 3.95 33.61
CA HIS A 54 -3.58 3.11 34.12
C HIS A 54 -4.70 2.92 33.11
N TYR A 55 -4.87 3.89 32.20
CA TYR A 55 -5.97 3.93 31.22
C TYR A 55 -5.43 3.98 29.78
N LYS A 56 -6.26 3.51 28.83
CA LYS A 56 -6.04 3.72 27.41
C LYS A 56 -6.33 5.18 27.05
N GLU A 57 -5.51 5.76 26.20
CA GLU A 57 -5.74 7.06 25.61
C GLU A 57 -6.35 6.92 24.22
N HIS A 58 -7.25 7.83 23.90
CA HIS A 58 -7.89 7.94 22.60
C HIS A 58 -7.32 9.17 21.90
N ARG A 59 -6.46 8.95 20.91
CA ARG A 59 -5.82 10.02 20.14
C ARG A 59 -6.23 9.92 18.67
N ALA A 60 -6.46 11.07 18.02
CA ALA A 60 -6.72 11.08 16.60
C ALA A 60 -5.48 10.58 15.82
N HIS A 61 -5.70 9.77 14.81
CA HIS A 61 -4.65 9.43 13.86
C HIS A 61 -4.45 10.60 12.91
N ILE A 62 -3.27 11.19 12.90
CA ILE A 62 -2.90 12.34 12.08
C ILE A 62 -1.80 12.04 11.07
N ALA A 63 -1.13 10.89 11.19
CA ALA A 63 0.01 10.54 10.37
C ALA A 63 -0.39 10.12 8.95
N SER A 64 0.40 10.55 7.98
CA SER A 64 0.50 9.93 6.65
C SER A 64 1.72 9.02 6.62
N LEU A 65 1.57 7.83 6.02
CA LEU A 65 2.64 6.87 5.88
C LEU A 65 3.28 7.02 4.51
N CYS A 66 4.59 7.04 4.45
CA CYS A 66 5.36 6.92 3.22
C CYS A 66 6.41 5.83 3.40
N GLY A 67 6.88 5.26 2.30
CA GLY A 67 7.89 4.22 2.35
C GLY A 67 8.76 4.19 1.12
N THR A 68 9.95 3.61 1.26
CA THR A 68 10.88 3.39 0.15
C THR A 68 11.04 1.89 -0.09
N THR A 69 11.25 1.52 -1.34
CA THR A 69 11.53 0.15 -1.75
C THR A 69 12.52 0.16 -2.91
N ASN A 70 13.39 -0.83 -2.95
CA ASN A 70 14.30 -1.07 -4.09
C ASN A 70 13.66 -2.02 -5.12
N ASN A 71 12.54 -2.63 -4.78
CA ASN A 71 11.84 -3.54 -5.66
C ASN A 71 10.62 -2.85 -6.27
N VAL A 72 10.58 -2.78 -7.60
CA VAL A 72 9.44 -2.22 -8.33
C VAL A 72 8.17 -3.03 -8.07
N GLN A 73 8.28 -4.36 -8.00
CA GLN A 73 7.15 -5.26 -7.76
C GLN A 73 7.13 -5.67 -6.29
N PHE A 74 6.43 -4.91 -5.47
CA PHE A 74 6.34 -5.14 -4.02
C PHE A 74 4.91 -5.38 -3.51
N LEU A 75 3.88 -5.16 -4.33
CA LEU A 75 2.50 -5.35 -3.95
C LEU A 75 2.10 -6.82 -4.09
N THR A 76 1.96 -7.51 -2.97
CA THR A 76 1.62 -8.95 -2.93
C THR A 76 0.13 -9.22 -2.79
N ASP A 77 -0.68 -8.22 -2.38
CA ASP A 77 -2.11 -8.40 -2.14
C ASP A 77 -2.94 -7.77 -3.25
N LEU A 78 -3.72 -8.60 -3.93
CA LEU A 78 -4.59 -8.18 -5.04
C LEU A 78 -5.81 -7.35 -4.60
N THR A 79 -6.20 -7.39 -3.32
CA THR A 79 -7.46 -6.80 -2.84
C THR A 79 -7.28 -5.48 -2.10
N GLY A 80 -6.09 -5.19 -1.60
CA GLY A 80 -5.80 -4.05 -0.72
C GLY A 80 -5.00 -2.92 -1.37
N ASN A 81 -4.65 -3.02 -2.65
CA ASN A 81 -3.70 -2.14 -3.32
C ASN A 81 -4.16 -0.69 -3.46
N ARG A 82 -5.47 -0.42 -3.41
CA ARG A 82 -6.03 0.95 -3.46
C ARG A 82 -5.53 1.91 -2.38
N ARG A 83 -4.84 1.41 -1.35
CA ARG A 83 -4.25 2.22 -0.27
C ARG A 83 -2.83 2.66 -0.57
N TRP A 84 -2.25 2.11 -1.62
CA TRP A 84 -0.88 2.40 -2.04
C TRP A 84 -0.89 3.38 -3.20
N LEU A 85 0.00 4.35 -3.15
CA LEU A 85 0.27 5.28 -4.24
C LEU A 85 1.75 5.17 -4.59
N PRO A 86 2.16 4.12 -5.32
CA PRO A 86 3.56 3.92 -5.69
C PRO A 86 3.97 4.91 -6.78
N PHE A 87 5.20 5.39 -6.69
CA PHE A 87 5.85 6.23 -7.68
C PHE A 87 7.23 5.69 -7.96
N GLU A 88 7.59 5.56 -9.22
CA GLU A 88 8.93 5.24 -9.64
C GLU A 88 9.74 6.55 -9.75
N ILE A 89 10.88 6.60 -9.06
CA ILE A 89 11.76 7.76 -9.03
C ILE A 89 12.86 7.54 -10.06
N SER A 90 12.87 8.35 -11.12
CA SER A 90 13.87 8.27 -12.19
C SER A 90 15.17 9.01 -11.86
N SER A 91 15.10 10.09 -11.09
CA SER A 91 16.26 10.87 -10.67
C SER A 91 15.99 11.60 -9.36
N ILE A 92 17.02 11.87 -8.61
CA ILE A 92 16.96 12.63 -7.36
C ILE A 92 18.00 13.74 -7.45
N ASP A 93 17.54 15.00 -7.31
CA ASP A 93 18.43 16.13 -7.17
C ASP A 93 19.09 16.13 -5.80
N ASN A 94 20.36 16.54 -5.76
CA ASN A 94 21.08 16.63 -4.50
C ASN A 94 20.46 17.72 -3.62
N PRO A 95 19.86 17.39 -2.44
CA PRO A 95 19.18 18.35 -1.60
C PRO A 95 20.09 19.43 -0.98
N TYR A 96 21.41 19.21 -0.98
CA TYR A 96 22.37 20.23 -0.52
C TYR A 96 22.63 21.31 -1.56
N THR A 97 22.53 21.00 -2.84
CA THR A 97 22.70 21.96 -3.95
C THR A 97 21.36 22.50 -4.44
N HIS A 98 20.28 21.75 -4.27
CA HIS A 98 18.92 22.11 -4.65
C HIS A 98 18.01 21.92 -3.44
N PRO A 99 18.04 22.86 -2.46
CA PRO A 99 17.23 22.75 -1.26
C PRO A 99 15.73 22.83 -1.61
N VAL A 100 14.93 22.01 -0.93
CA VAL A 100 13.47 22.04 -1.07
C VAL A 100 12.92 23.30 -0.39
N ASP A 101 12.09 24.04 -1.11
CA ASP A 101 11.34 25.17 -0.54
C ASP A 101 10.17 24.63 0.30
N TYR A 102 10.44 24.30 1.54
CA TYR A 102 9.43 23.79 2.47
C TYR A 102 8.30 24.79 2.74
N GLU A 103 8.61 26.10 2.80
CA GLU A 103 7.58 27.11 3.02
C GLU A 103 6.61 27.17 1.84
N GLY A 104 7.11 27.12 0.62
CA GLY A 104 6.29 27.04 -0.59
C GLY A 104 5.41 25.80 -0.62
N VAL A 105 5.97 24.62 -0.32
CA VAL A 105 5.23 23.34 -0.28
C VAL A 105 4.09 23.40 0.74
N TYR A 106 4.37 23.82 1.98
CA TYR A 106 3.34 23.89 3.02
C TYR A 106 2.31 24.99 2.74
N SER A 107 2.71 26.13 2.20
CA SER A 107 1.80 27.21 1.80
C SER A 107 0.85 26.75 0.71
N GLN A 108 1.35 26.02 -0.29
CA GLN A 108 0.52 25.43 -1.35
C GLN A 108 -0.45 24.39 -0.79
N ALA A 109 0.00 23.48 0.06
CA ALA A 109 -0.85 22.48 0.70
C ALA A 109 -1.97 23.14 1.53
N TYR A 110 -1.64 24.19 2.29
CA TYR A 110 -2.62 24.95 3.05
C TYR A 110 -3.65 25.67 2.16
N ALA A 111 -3.20 26.28 1.04
CA ALA A 111 -4.08 26.93 0.09
C ALA A 111 -5.05 25.94 -0.57
N LEU A 112 -4.58 24.75 -0.95
CA LEU A 112 -5.39 23.66 -1.51
C LEU A 112 -6.44 23.17 -0.49
N TRP A 113 -6.02 22.95 0.76
CA TRP A 113 -6.93 22.57 1.83
C TRP A 113 -8.00 23.64 2.09
N LYS A 114 -7.60 24.90 2.18
CA LYS A 114 -8.51 26.04 2.36
C LYS A 114 -9.45 26.23 1.18
N GLY A 115 -9.01 25.90 -0.04
CA GLY A 115 -9.81 25.89 -1.26
C GLY A 115 -10.80 24.73 -1.34
N GLY A 116 -10.83 23.83 -0.34
CA GLY A 116 -11.74 22.68 -0.30
C GLY A 116 -11.29 21.52 -1.19
N MET A 117 -9.98 21.42 -1.49
CA MET A 117 -9.46 20.28 -2.22
C MET A 117 -9.81 18.97 -1.51
N ARG A 118 -10.37 18.04 -2.25
CA ARG A 118 -10.71 16.71 -1.77
C ARG A 118 -9.42 15.88 -1.59
N TYR A 119 -9.30 15.21 -0.46
CA TYR A 119 -8.13 14.38 -0.09
C TYR A 119 -8.42 12.87 -0.07
N TRP A 120 -9.54 12.45 -0.66
CA TRP A 120 -9.90 11.04 -0.85
C TRP A 120 -10.28 10.78 -2.29
N PHE A 121 -10.16 9.53 -2.72
CA PHE A 121 -10.53 9.07 -4.05
C PHE A 121 -11.98 8.56 -4.06
N GLU A 122 -12.70 8.81 -5.15
CA GLU A 122 -13.99 8.22 -5.45
C GLU A 122 -13.85 6.97 -6.33
N ASP A 123 -14.95 6.26 -6.55
CA ASP A 123 -14.95 4.94 -7.18
C ASP A 123 -14.21 4.89 -8.53
N GLU A 124 -14.38 5.88 -9.39
CA GLU A 124 -13.68 5.93 -10.68
C GLU A 124 -12.18 6.19 -10.52
N GLU A 125 -11.80 7.05 -9.58
CA GLU A 125 -10.40 7.31 -9.27
C GLU A 125 -9.73 6.09 -8.62
N ILE A 126 -10.47 5.36 -7.78
CA ILE A 126 -10.01 4.09 -7.19
C ILE A 126 -9.71 3.06 -8.29
N LYS A 127 -10.52 3.02 -9.36
CA LYS A 127 -10.24 2.15 -10.52
C LYS A 127 -8.93 2.54 -11.21
N LEU A 128 -8.67 3.85 -11.36
CA LEU A 128 -7.42 4.34 -11.94
C LEU A 128 -6.21 4.02 -11.05
N VAL A 129 -6.34 4.21 -9.73
CA VAL A 129 -5.30 3.82 -8.76
C VAL A 129 -5.02 2.32 -8.85
N ASN A 130 -6.05 1.48 -8.88
CA ASN A 130 -5.88 0.03 -9.00
C ASN A 130 -5.23 -0.36 -10.35
N LEU A 131 -5.57 0.32 -11.45
CA LEU A 131 -4.96 0.08 -12.75
C LEU A 131 -3.47 0.44 -12.73
N HIS A 132 -3.12 1.59 -12.16
CA HIS A 132 -1.73 2.02 -11.99
C HIS A 132 -0.93 1.02 -11.12
N ASN A 133 -1.52 0.57 -10.03
CA ASN A 133 -0.89 -0.32 -9.08
C ASN A 133 -0.57 -1.72 -9.64
N ARG A 134 -1.22 -2.13 -10.72
CA ARG A 134 -0.90 -3.41 -11.40
C ARG A 134 0.55 -3.48 -11.88
N ASN A 135 1.17 -2.35 -12.19
CA ASN A 135 2.58 -2.31 -12.60
C ASN A 135 3.54 -2.66 -11.46
N PHE A 136 3.07 -2.56 -10.23
CA PHE A 136 3.83 -2.79 -9.00
C PHE A 136 3.43 -4.08 -8.28
N GLU A 137 2.49 -4.85 -8.86
CA GLU A 137 2.09 -6.15 -8.32
C GLU A 137 3.16 -7.21 -8.58
N VAL A 138 3.41 -8.03 -7.57
CA VAL A 138 4.24 -9.23 -7.73
C VAL A 138 3.50 -10.20 -8.65
N PRO A 139 4.09 -10.67 -9.75
CA PRO A 139 3.48 -11.66 -10.61
C PRO A 139 3.12 -12.93 -9.81
N SER A 140 1.89 -13.41 -9.96
CA SER A 140 1.50 -14.69 -9.41
C SER A 140 1.59 -15.74 -10.50
N MET A 141 2.30 -16.84 -10.21
CA MET A 141 2.48 -17.94 -11.15
C MET A 141 1.12 -18.52 -11.59
N GLU A 142 0.17 -18.58 -10.66
CA GLU A 142 -1.19 -19.08 -10.95
C GLU A 142 -1.90 -18.16 -11.95
N ARG A 143 -1.75 -16.86 -11.80
CA ARG A 143 -2.35 -15.86 -12.71
C ARG A 143 -1.73 -15.94 -14.10
N GLU A 144 -0.41 -16.08 -14.17
CA GLU A 144 0.31 -16.24 -15.44
C GLU A 144 -0.12 -17.53 -16.16
N LEU A 145 -0.23 -18.64 -15.44
CA LEU A 145 -0.72 -19.91 -15.99
C LEU A 145 -2.16 -19.78 -16.48
N ILE A 146 -3.05 -19.15 -15.70
CA ILE A 146 -4.43 -18.94 -16.12
C ILE A 146 -4.45 -18.08 -17.39
N GLN A 147 -3.70 -17.00 -17.46
CA GLN A 147 -3.65 -16.14 -18.64
C GLN A 147 -3.02 -16.82 -19.87
N ALA A 148 -2.10 -17.74 -19.66
CA ALA A 148 -1.47 -18.50 -20.76
C ALA A 148 -2.43 -19.52 -21.39
N TYR A 149 -3.30 -20.15 -20.59
CA TYR A 149 -4.18 -21.23 -21.06
C TYR A 149 -5.65 -20.83 -21.21
N TYR A 150 -6.06 -19.72 -20.64
CA TYR A 150 -7.45 -19.27 -20.64
C TYR A 150 -7.55 -17.80 -21.04
N ARG A 151 -8.59 -17.47 -21.78
CA ARG A 151 -8.94 -16.08 -22.10
C ARG A 151 -10.41 -15.81 -21.78
N CYS A 152 -10.76 -14.56 -21.56
CA CYS A 152 -12.18 -14.20 -21.50
C CYS A 152 -12.86 -14.46 -22.85
N PRO A 153 -14.09 -14.99 -22.87
CA PRO A 153 -14.84 -15.15 -24.10
C PRO A 153 -15.09 -13.80 -24.76
N LEU A 154 -15.05 -13.76 -26.07
CA LEU A 154 -15.40 -12.57 -26.82
C LEU A 154 -16.93 -12.37 -26.81
N PRO A 155 -17.43 -11.14 -27.08
CA PRO A 155 -18.86 -10.90 -27.17
C PRO A 155 -19.51 -11.85 -28.19
N GLY A 156 -20.48 -12.68 -27.74
CA GLY A 156 -21.16 -13.68 -28.57
C GLY A 156 -20.56 -15.09 -28.51
N GLU A 157 -19.46 -15.31 -27.82
CA GLU A 157 -18.96 -16.65 -27.52
C GLU A 157 -19.57 -17.20 -26.22
N GLU A 158 -19.95 -18.49 -26.23
CA GLU A 158 -20.31 -19.18 -24.99
C GLU A 158 -19.04 -19.50 -24.21
N GLY A 159 -18.94 -18.93 -22.99
CA GLY A 159 -17.82 -19.18 -22.09
C GLY A 159 -18.09 -20.35 -21.14
N THR A 160 -17.09 -21.16 -20.90
CA THR A 160 -17.13 -22.21 -19.86
C THR A 160 -16.52 -21.68 -18.58
N PHE A 161 -17.23 -21.80 -17.47
CA PHE A 161 -16.68 -21.46 -16.17
C PHE A 161 -15.67 -22.53 -15.73
N VAL A 162 -14.41 -22.11 -15.52
CA VAL A 162 -13.37 -22.97 -14.97
C VAL A 162 -13.09 -22.52 -13.54
N SER A 163 -13.40 -23.36 -12.57
CA SER A 163 -12.99 -23.14 -11.18
C SER A 163 -11.56 -23.65 -11.03
N VAL A 164 -10.62 -22.74 -10.82
CA VAL A 164 -9.22 -23.09 -10.55
C VAL A 164 -9.04 -23.20 -9.05
N SER A 165 -8.94 -24.42 -8.52
CA SER A 165 -8.48 -24.68 -7.16
C SER A 165 -7.01 -25.16 -7.21
N TYR A 166 -6.27 -24.91 -6.15
CA TYR A 166 -4.85 -25.29 -6.04
C TYR A 166 -4.59 -26.79 -6.31
N THR A 167 -5.57 -27.63 -6.08
CA THR A 167 -5.52 -29.09 -6.35
C THR A 167 -5.61 -29.41 -7.84
N HIS A 168 -6.24 -28.57 -8.68
CA HIS A 168 -6.35 -28.81 -10.12
C HIS A 168 -5.07 -28.45 -10.89
N LEU A 169 -4.32 -27.45 -10.45
CA LEU A 169 -3.04 -27.10 -11.07
C LEU A 169 -2.00 -28.23 -10.91
N ARG A 170 -2.00 -28.94 -9.76
CA ARG A 170 -1.14 -30.11 -9.55
C ARG A 170 -1.50 -31.34 -10.39
N ALA A 171 -2.74 -31.50 -10.77
CA ALA A 171 -3.18 -32.66 -11.55
C ALA A 171 -2.70 -32.62 -13.02
N HIS A 172 -2.42 -31.43 -13.56
CA HIS A 172 -1.90 -31.28 -14.93
C HIS A 172 -0.39 -31.46 -15.03
N GLU A 173 0.38 -31.26 -13.97
CA GLU A 173 1.82 -31.51 -13.95
C GLU A 173 2.20 -33.01 -13.94
N THR A 174 1.27 -33.91 -13.61
CA THR A 174 1.53 -35.35 -13.52
C THR A 174 1.12 -36.14 -14.76
N SER A 175 0.68 -35.46 -15.83
CA SER A 175 0.20 -36.09 -17.06
C SER A 175 1.04 -35.78 -18.30
N ALA A 176 2.29 -35.31 -18.13
CA ALA A 176 3.25 -35.07 -19.22
C ALA A 176 4.42 -36.03 -19.10
#